data_45d0a0914decc6aba90d57172afa8904
#
_entry.id   45d0a0914decc6aba90d57172afa8904
#
_cell.length_a   1.000
_cell.length_b   1.000
_cell.length_c   1.000
_cell.angle_alpha   90.00
_cell.angle_beta   90.00
_cell.angle_gamma   90.00
#
_symmetry.space_group_name_H-M   'P 1'
#
loop_
_entity.id
_entity.type
_entity.pdbx_description
1 polymer ?
#
loop_
_entity_poly.entity_id
_entity_poly.type
_entity_poly.pdbx_seq_one_letter_code
_entity_poly.pdbx_strand_id
1 'polypeptide(L)'
;MKQSFFGTDGIRGAYGSEYINDSFAYTLGESVAQWLSTKEETSHVVVVGRDTRLSGENLSHALIAGLDAGGVKVENLGVVPTPLLARSLLSPRYSLGIMITASHNPASDNGFKCLGVGGKKLSTQDEVSLSETLKTFLKEKKSSVASEPTKTASSYVADLKKEYFLSLKSIIPSGLKGWKICVDTANGASCETTPEVLKQLGAEVIARGNTPTGLNINLDCGSEYPKHVMRDVVANQAQLGIAHDGDGDRCILCDENGEQLNGDEILAILGTDLLSRGELLSKTLIATVHSNLGLDQAIKNAGGEVVRTPVGDRHVSEAMKRVGSNLGGESSGHIITPRISPTGDGASAALHVISVMQRTGKKLSELRKVMELYPQAYIAFSVKEKKPIQELRYLQQKIAEVEASLAGKGIVLVRYSGTEMKLRLMVQAHDLKTAEGSLSQLVEAAKKDLN
;
A
#
# COMPACT_ATOMS: atom_id res chain seq x y z
N MET A 1 -12.83 -16.66 17.61
CA MET A 1 -12.02 -16.55 16.38
C MET A 1 -10.62 -17.07 16.68
N LYS A 2 -10.07 -17.96 15.86
CA LYS A 2 -8.68 -18.42 16.01
C LYS A 2 -7.76 -17.23 15.75
N GLN A 3 -6.86 -16.93 16.68
CA GLN A 3 -5.98 -15.76 16.61
C GLN A 3 -4.93 -15.96 15.52
N SER A 4 -5.04 -15.23 14.42
CA SER A 4 -4.03 -15.17 13.35
C SER A 4 -2.88 -14.27 13.80
N PHE A 5 -1.64 -14.58 13.39
CA PHE A 5 -0.50 -13.67 13.51
C PHE A 5 -0.59 -12.50 12.51
N PHE A 6 -1.29 -12.73 11.40
CA PHE A 6 -1.41 -11.76 10.32
C PHE A 6 -2.45 -10.69 10.65
N GLY A 7 -2.02 -9.43 10.63
CA GLY A 7 -2.88 -8.26 10.59
C GLY A 7 -3.33 -7.94 9.16
N THR A 8 -3.87 -6.74 8.93
CA THR A 8 -4.30 -6.28 7.60
C THR A 8 -3.15 -6.32 6.58
N ASP A 9 -1.91 -6.05 7.04
CA ASP A 9 -0.71 -5.93 6.18
C ASP A 9 0.44 -6.85 6.59
N GLY A 10 0.12 -8.09 6.93
CA GLY A 10 1.12 -9.06 7.37
C GLY A 10 1.41 -9.00 8.88
N ILE A 11 2.57 -9.48 9.28
CA ILE A 11 3.05 -9.48 10.68
C ILE A 11 3.97 -8.27 10.83
N ARG A 12 3.69 -7.35 11.75
CA ARG A 12 4.48 -6.12 11.96
C ARG A 12 4.70 -5.82 13.42
N GLY A 13 5.82 -5.18 13.73
CA GLY A 13 6.14 -4.69 15.07
C GLY A 13 7.57 -4.16 15.18
N ALA A 14 7.95 -3.72 16.38
CA ALA A 14 9.31 -3.29 16.64
C ALA A 14 10.29 -4.48 16.53
N TYR A 15 11.46 -4.26 15.90
CA TYR A 15 12.51 -5.27 15.85
C TYR A 15 13.01 -5.59 17.28
N GLY A 16 13.18 -6.87 17.59
CA GLY A 16 13.46 -7.37 18.93
C GLY A 16 12.21 -7.69 19.76
N SER A 17 10.99 -7.41 19.25
CA SER A 17 9.75 -7.83 19.88
C SER A 17 9.49 -9.34 19.72
N GLU A 18 8.42 -9.85 20.33
CA GLU A 18 8.07 -11.28 20.34
C GLU A 18 7.97 -11.90 18.95
N TYR A 19 7.42 -11.15 17.95
CA TYR A 19 7.15 -11.66 16.60
C TYR A 19 8.00 -11.01 15.51
N ILE A 20 8.90 -10.08 15.86
CA ILE A 20 9.80 -9.46 14.88
C ILE A 20 11.24 -9.55 15.41
N ASN A 21 11.82 -10.74 15.29
CA ASN A 21 13.21 -11.04 15.66
C ASN A 21 13.73 -12.22 14.82
N ASP A 22 15.01 -12.46 14.85
CA ASP A 22 15.68 -13.45 14.00
C ASP A 22 15.21 -14.89 14.30
N SER A 23 14.97 -15.23 15.54
CA SER A 23 14.45 -16.56 15.93
C SER A 23 13.04 -16.79 15.39
N PHE A 24 12.18 -15.77 15.47
CA PHE A 24 10.84 -15.84 14.88
C PHE A 24 10.90 -15.93 13.35
N ALA A 25 11.79 -15.16 12.69
CA ALA A 25 11.98 -15.20 11.26
C ALA A 25 12.42 -16.60 10.77
N TYR A 26 13.33 -17.24 11.48
CA TYR A 26 13.75 -18.61 11.21
C TYR A 26 12.56 -19.59 11.34
N THR A 27 11.84 -19.51 12.45
CA THR A 27 10.66 -20.37 12.70
C THR A 27 9.55 -20.13 11.66
N LEU A 28 9.36 -18.89 11.21
CA LEU A 28 8.45 -18.56 10.12
C LEU A 28 8.89 -19.25 8.82
N GLY A 29 10.19 -19.27 8.52
CA GLY A 29 10.74 -19.96 7.37
C GLY A 29 10.45 -21.47 7.37
N GLU A 30 10.75 -22.16 8.50
CA GLU A 30 10.41 -23.58 8.67
C GLU A 30 8.89 -23.83 8.54
N SER A 31 8.08 -22.95 9.12
CA SER A 31 6.62 -23.07 9.09
C SER A 31 6.07 -22.87 7.67
N VAL A 32 6.63 -21.94 6.90
CA VAL A 32 6.28 -21.73 5.49
C VAL A 32 6.66 -22.96 4.66
N ALA A 33 7.84 -23.53 4.88
CA ALA A 33 8.28 -24.75 4.17
C ALA A 33 7.33 -25.92 4.44
N GLN A 34 6.98 -26.15 5.70
CA GLN A 34 6.01 -27.20 6.09
C GLN A 34 4.62 -26.91 5.50
N TRP A 35 4.17 -25.66 5.53
CA TRP A 35 2.88 -25.27 4.96
C TRP A 35 2.83 -25.47 3.45
N LEU A 36 3.89 -25.12 2.72
CA LEU A 36 4.01 -25.35 1.28
C LEU A 36 3.98 -26.84 0.94
N SER A 37 4.62 -27.71 1.76
CA SER A 37 4.59 -29.17 1.51
C SER A 37 3.20 -29.79 1.59
N THR A 38 2.21 -29.08 2.18
CA THR A 38 0.80 -29.51 2.21
C THR A 38 0.01 -29.07 0.97
N LYS A 39 0.62 -28.26 0.09
CA LYS A 39 -0.04 -27.79 -1.15
C LYS A 39 0.30 -28.73 -2.32
N GLU A 40 -0.65 -28.88 -3.21
CA GLU A 40 -0.49 -29.74 -4.43
C GLU A 40 0.41 -29.09 -5.50
N GLU A 41 0.97 -27.92 -5.24
CA GLU A 41 1.81 -27.18 -6.19
C GLU A 41 3.15 -27.89 -6.42
N THR A 42 3.55 -27.97 -7.68
CA THR A 42 4.76 -28.68 -8.11
C THR A 42 6.07 -27.91 -7.93
N SER A 43 6.00 -26.59 -7.69
CA SER A 43 7.16 -25.74 -7.47
C SER A 43 7.20 -25.25 -6.02
N HIS A 44 8.32 -25.43 -5.34
CA HIS A 44 8.57 -24.94 -3.99
C HIS A 44 9.71 -23.92 -4.03
N VAL A 45 9.58 -22.92 -4.89
CA VAL A 45 10.50 -21.77 -4.92
C VAL A 45 9.83 -20.58 -4.27
N VAL A 46 10.46 -20.06 -3.22
CA VAL A 46 10.02 -18.84 -2.51
C VAL A 46 10.93 -17.69 -2.92
N VAL A 47 10.32 -16.55 -3.26
CA VAL A 47 11.05 -15.32 -3.51
C VAL A 47 11.01 -14.42 -2.28
N VAL A 48 12.16 -13.91 -1.84
CA VAL A 48 12.29 -13.03 -0.67
C VAL A 48 12.85 -11.68 -1.10
N GLY A 49 12.21 -10.61 -0.68
CA GLY A 49 12.69 -9.24 -0.86
C GLY A 49 12.61 -8.46 0.44
N ARG A 50 13.29 -7.33 0.51
CA ARG A 50 13.25 -6.46 1.68
C ARG A 50 13.32 -4.98 1.30
N ASP A 51 12.90 -4.12 2.22
CA ASP A 51 13.21 -2.70 2.17
C ASP A 51 14.62 -2.41 2.74
N THR A 52 14.92 -1.15 2.98
CA THR A 52 16.24 -0.70 3.38
C THR A 52 16.50 -0.72 4.89
N ARG A 53 15.57 -1.17 5.72
CA ARG A 53 15.70 -1.22 7.19
C ARG A 53 16.91 -2.02 7.61
N LEU A 54 17.64 -1.52 8.60
CA LEU A 54 18.86 -2.18 9.12
C LEU A 54 18.59 -3.62 9.56
N SER A 55 17.47 -3.86 10.25
CA SER A 55 17.05 -5.19 10.69
C SER A 55 16.65 -6.14 9.55
N GLY A 56 16.40 -5.60 8.34
CA GLY A 56 15.90 -6.38 7.20
C GLY A 56 16.88 -7.45 6.74
N GLU A 57 18.19 -7.21 6.86
CA GLU A 57 19.22 -8.18 6.46
C GLU A 57 19.24 -9.40 7.39
N ASN A 58 19.25 -9.17 8.71
CA ASN A 58 19.23 -10.25 9.69
C ASN A 58 17.92 -11.07 9.59
N LEU A 59 16.78 -10.40 9.50
CA LEU A 59 15.48 -11.07 9.32
C LEU A 59 15.43 -11.89 8.03
N SER A 60 16.02 -11.37 6.93
CA SER A 60 16.09 -12.08 5.65
C SER A 60 16.96 -13.34 5.76
N HIS A 61 18.14 -13.23 6.37
CA HIS A 61 19.04 -14.36 6.58
C HIS A 61 18.37 -15.45 7.42
N ALA A 62 17.77 -15.09 8.54
CA ALA A 62 17.10 -16.04 9.42
C ALA A 62 15.90 -16.73 8.72
N LEU A 63 15.06 -15.96 8.02
CA LEU A 63 13.93 -16.50 7.26
C LEU A 63 14.38 -17.49 6.19
N ILE A 64 15.42 -17.13 5.41
CA ILE A 64 15.96 -17.97 4.34
C ILE A 64 16.55 -19.26 4.93
N ALA A 65 17.30 -19.17 6.02
CA ALA A 65 17.83 -20.34 6.70
C ALA A 65 16.72 -21.30 7.17
N GLY A 66 15.59 -20.78 7.66
CA GLY A 66 14.43 -21.60 8.03
C GLY A 66 13.76 -22.27 6.82
N LEU A 67 13.62 -21.54 5.71
CA LEU A 67 13.09 -22.08 4.44
C LEU A 67 14.01 -23.19 3.89
N ASP A 68 15.32 -22.96 3.86
CA ASP A 68 16.32 -23.93 3.41
C ASP A 68 16.33 -25.20 4.29
N ALA A 69 16.23 -25.04 5.61
CA ALA A 69 16.11 -26.17 6.55
C ALA A 69 14.88 -27.03 6.28
N GLY A 70 13.79 -26.43 5.79
CA GLY A 70 12.59 -27.13 5.35
C GLY A 70 12.65 -27.64 3.90
N GLY A 71 13.81 -27.51 3.20
CA GLY A 71 14.01 -28.02 1.84
C GLY A 71 13.40 -27.13 0.75
N VAL A 72 13.05 -25.89 1.03
CA VAL A 72 12.46 -24.94 0.07
C VAL A 72 13.56 -24.14 -0.61
N LYS A 73 13.55 -24.12 -1.94
CA LYS A 73 14.47 -23.28 -2.70
C LYS A 73 14.10 -21.80 -2.58
N VAL A 74 15.09 -20.94 -2.27
CA VAL A 74 14.84 -19.50 -2.10
C VAL A 74 15.59 -18.69 -3.15
N GLU A 75 14.93 -17.68 -3.69
CA GLU A 75 15.54 -16.61 -4.48
C GLU A 75 15.45 -15.28 -3.71
N ASN A 76 16.58 -14.80 -3.23
CA ASN A 76 16.67 -13.53 -2.49
C ASN A 76 16.89 -12.37 -3.47
N LEU A 77 15.92 -11.47 -3.58
CA LEU A 77 15.99 -10.29 -4.44
C LEU A 77 16.79 -9.13 -3.83
N GLY A 78 17.14 -9.23 -2.52
CA GLY A 78 17.73 -8.11 -1.80
C GLY A 78 16.76 -6.95 -1.61
N VAL A 79 17.25 -5.73 -1.77
CA VAL A 79 16.41 -4.53 -1.66
C VAL A 79 15.64 -4.32 -2.97
N VAL A 80 14.32 -4.47 -2.89
CA VAL A 80 13.38 -4.27 -4.01
C VAL A 80 12.05 -3.74 -3.49
N PRO A 81 11.30 -2.94 -4.27
CA PRO A 81 9.96 -2.53 -3.86
C PRO A 81 8.98 -3.70 -3.90
N THR A 82 7.97 -3.64 -3.02
CA THR A 82 6.89 -4.65 -2.95
C THR A 82 6.27 -4.99 -4.31
N PRO A 83 5.94 -4.02 -5.19
CA PRO A 83 5.36 -4.35 -6.51
C PRO A 83 6.30 -5.16 -7.42
N LEU A 84 7.62 -4.98 -7.34
CA LEU A 84 8.55 -5.80 -8.09
C LEU A 84 8.49 -7.26 -7.63
N LEU A 85 8.51 -7.50 -6.31
CA LEU A 85 8.37 -8.83 -5.75
C LEU A 85 7.00 -9.44 -6.11
N ALA A 86 5.92 -8.68 -5.97
CA ALA A 86 4.58 -9.13 -6.34
C ALA A 86 4.49 -9.53 -7.82
N ARG A 87 5.13 -8.76 -8.70
CA ARG A 87 5.16 -9.03 -10.13
C ARG A 87 5.93 -10.32 -10.47
N SER A 88 7.00 -10.64 -9.75
CA SER A 88 7.73 -11.90 -9.97
C SER A 88 6.83 -13.12 -9.80
N LEU A 89 5.83 -13.04 -8.91
CA LEU A 89 4.85 -14.09 -8.65
C LEU A 89 3.80 -14.29 -9.77
N LEU A 90 3.86 -13.51 -10.84
CA LEU A 90 3.12 -13.79 -12.07
C LEU A 90 3.74 -14.97 -12.83
N SER A 91 5.01 -15.28 -12.59
CA SER A 91 5.67 -16.48 -13.10
C SER A 91 5.23 -17.70 -12.31
N PRO A 92 4.85 -18.81 -12.98
CA PRO A 92 4.50 -20.06 -12.33
C PRO A 92 5.69 -20.76 -11.62
N ARG A 93 6.88 -20.19 -11.74
CA ARG A 93 8.09 -20.63 -11.05
C ARG A 93 8.00 -20.48 -9.53
N TYR A 94 7.29 -19.47 -9.05
CA TYR A 94 7.26 -19.10 -7.63
C TYR A 94 5.93 -19.46 -6.99
N SER A 95 5.97 -20.16 -5.85
CA SER A 95 4.79 -20.52 -5.06
C SER A 95 4.42 -19.46 -4.03
N LEU A 96 5.40 -18.69 -3.55
CA LEU A 96 5.20 -17.68 -2.51
C LEU A 96 6.26 -16.57 -2.62
N GLY A 97 5.86 -15.35 -2.26
CA GLY A 97 6.75 -14.23 -2.04
C GLY A 97 6.67 -13.73 -0.61
N ILE A 98 7.81 -13.42 -0.01
CA ILE A 98 7.85 -12.82 1.33
C ILE A 98 8.62 -11.51 1.25
N MET A 99 7.91 -10.41 1.51
CA MET A 99 8.49 -9.08 1.59
C MET A 99 8.75 -8.70 3.05
N ILE A 100 9.99 -8.40 3.38
CA ILE A 100 10.43 -7.99 4.72
C ILE A 100 10.38 -6.47 4.79
N THR A 101 9.35 -5.94 5.40
CA THR A 101 9.06 -4.50 5.48
C THR A 101 8.00 -4.18 6.52
N ALA A 102 8.02 -2.95 7.02
CA ALA A 102 6.91 -2.36 7.75
C ALA A 102 6.30 -1.15 7.01
N SER A 103 6.51 -1.03 5.66
CA SER A 103 5.97 0.02 4.80
C SER A 103 6.32 1.42 5.34
N HIS A 104 5.32 2.23 5.69
CA HIS A 104 5.48 3.61 6.19
C HIS A 104 5.87 3.75 7.67
N ASN A 105 5.98 2.65 8.42
CA ASN A 105 6.37 2.69 9.84
C ASN A 105 7.81 3.21 10.03
N PRO A 106 8.18 3.69 11.24
CA PRO A 106 9.54 4.08 11.57
C PRO A 106 10.57 2.98 11.33
N ALA A 107 11.85 3.35 11.22
CA ALA A 107 12.97 2.43 10.97
C ALA A 107 13.15 1.35 12.06
N SER A 108 12.67 1.59 13.29
CA SER A 108 12.66 0.64 14.40
C SER A 108 11.75 -0.56 14.19
N ASP A 109 10.74 -0.41 13.33
CA ASP A 109 9.78 -1.48 13.03
C ASP A 109 10.23 -2.28 11.82
N ASN A 110 9.74 -3.52 11.74
CA ASN A 110 9.85 -4.35 10.54
C ASN A 110 8.64 -5.31 10.46
N GLY A 111 8.62 -6.20 9.47
CA GLY A 111 7.52 -7.15 9.32
C GLY A 111 7.68 -8.10 8.16
N PHE A 112 6.68 -8.96 7.98
CA PHE A 112 6.61 -9.96 6.91
C PHE A 112 5.27 -9.86 6.20
N LYS A 113 5.29 -9.51 4.91
CA LYS A 113 4.13 -9.57 4.00
C LYS A 113 4.26 -10.84 3.16
N CYS A 114 3.29 -11.75 3.25
CA CYS A 114 3.25 -12.96 2.42
C CYS A 114 2.31 -12.74 1.23
N LEU A 115 2.85 -13.00 0.03
CA LEU A 115 2.14 -12.89 -1.25
C LEU A 115 2.13 -14.26 -1.92
N GLY A 116 0.95 -14.74 -2.28
CA GLY A 116 0.78 -16.01 -3.00
C GLY A 116 0.95 -15.87 -4.51
N VAL A 117 0.70 -16.95 -5.21
CA VAL A 117 0.71 -17.03 -6.67
C VAL A 117 -0.14 -15.90 -7.27
N GLY A 118 0.38 -15.30 -8.34
CA GLY A 118 -0.24 -14.13 -8.97
C GLY A 118 0.01 -12.82 -8.23
N GLY A 119 0.91 -12.77 -7.24
CA GLY A 119 1.36 -11.56 -6.54
C GLY A 119 0.33 -10.93 -5.62
N LYS A 120 -0.67 -11.67 -5.18
CA LYS A 120 -1.73 -11.22 -4.27
C LYS A 120 -1.46 -11.66 -2.84
N LYS A 121 -1.97 -10.91 -1.86
CA LYS A 121 -1.94 -11.35 -0.45
C LYS A 121 -2.54 -12.75 -0.32
N LEU A 122 -2.03 -13.52 0.63
CA LEU A 122 -2.59 -14.82 0.97
C LEU A 122 -4.08 -14.67 1.33
N SER A 123 -4.87 -15.70 1.00
CA SER A 123 -6.26 -15.75 1.46
C SER A 123 -6.34 -15.83 2.98
N THR A 124 -7.46 -15.42 3.57
CA THR A 124 -7.69 -15.55 5.02
C THR A 124 -7.54 -17.01 5.48
N GLN A 125 -7.94 -17.97 4.65
CA GLN A 125 -7.81 -19.40 4.94
C GLN A 125 -6.33 -19.82 4.96
N ASP A 126 -5.52 -19.35 4.01
CA ASP A 126 -4.08 -19.61 3.96
C ASP A 126 -3.34 -18.98 5.14
N GLU A 127 -3.68 -17.74 5.50
CA GLU A 127 -3.10 -17.08 6.68
C GLU A 127 -3.44 -17.81 7.98
N VAL A 128 -4.67 -18.31 8.13
CA VAL A 128 -5.06 -19.12 9.30
C VAL A 128 -4.29 -20.44 9.31
N SER A 129 -4.22 -21.14 8.18
CA SER A 129 -3.50 -22.41 8.07
C SER A 129 -2.00 -22.25 8.37
N LEU A 130 -1.35 -21.22 7.78
CA LEU A 130 0.04 -20.90 8.06
C LEU A 130 0.24 -20.50 9.55
N SER A 131 -0.69 -19.74 10.13
CA SER A 131 -0.64 -19.38 11.55
C SER A 131 -0.74 -20.60 12.47
N GLU A 132 -1.51 -21.62 12.13
CA GLU A 132 -1.61 -22.86 12.88
C GLU A 132 -0.28 -23.64 12.83
N THR A 133 0.31 -23.75 11.64
CA THR A 133 1.63 -24.37 11.47
C THR A 133 2.68 -23.62 12.31
N LEU A 134 2.73 -22.31 12.21
CA LEU A 134 3.65 -21.45 12.97
C LEU A 134 3.49 -21.62 14.49
N LYS A 135 2.26 -21.70 15.01
CA LYS A 135 2.01 -21.96 16.43
C LYS A 135 2.58 -23.31 16.91
N THR A 136 2.55 -24.32 16.06
CA THR A 136 3.11 -25.63 16.36
C THR A 136 4.62 -25.56 16.51
N PHE A 137 5.31 -24.94 15.54
CA PHE A 137 6.76 -24.76 15.59
C PHE A 137 7.22 -23.90 16.78
N LEU A 138 6.51 -22.81 17.08
CA LEU A 138 6.81 -21.95 18.22
C LEU A 138 6.69 -22.68 19.58
N LYS A 139 5.75 -23.62 19.72
CA LYS A 139 5.59 -24.44 20.93
C LYS A 139 6.70 -25.49 21.08
N GLU A 140 7.18 -26.05 19.99
CA GLU A 140 8.21 -27.07 20.01
C GLU A 140 9.62 -26.53 20.32
N LYS A 141 9.79 -25.21 20.44
CA LYS A 141 11.06 -24.50 20.79
C LYS A 141 12.30 -25.02 20.05
N LYS A 142 12.16 -25.40 18.80
CA LYS A 142 13.29 -25.75 17.96
C LYS A 142 13.83 -24.49 17.29
N SER A 143 14.61 -23.69 18.01
CA SER A 143 15.34 -22.60 17.39
C SER A 143 16.83 -22.71 17.66
N SER A 144 17.55 -23.21 16.67
CA SER A 144 18.96 -22.94 16.53
C SER A 144 19.16 -22.21 15.23
N VAL A 145 19.32 -20.89 15.31
CA VAL A 145 19.80 -20.11 14.17
C VAL A 145 21.25 -20.50 13.94
N ALA A 146 21.50 -21.43 13.05
CA ALA A 146 22.86 -21.87 12.71
C ALA A 146 22.93 -22.50 11.33
N SER A 147 22.83 -21.68 10.30
CA SER A 147 23.46 -21.98 9.01
C SER A 147 23.62 -20.68 8.23
N GLU A 148 24.75 -20.48 7.59
CA GLU A 148 24.91 -19.39 6.62
C GLU A 148 23.93 -19.62 5.45
N PRO A 149 23.16 -18.60 5.04
CA PRO A 149 22.18 -18.75 3.97
C PRO A 149 22.87 -19.08 2.65
N THR A 150 22.24 -19.93 1.86
CA THR A 150 22.69 -20.30 0.53
C THR A 150 22.79 -19.07 -0.35
N LYS A 151 23.92 -18.84 -1.03
CA LYS A 151 24.10 -17.70 -1.94
C LYS A 151 23.13 -17.80 -3.12
N THR A 152 22.35 -16.77 -3.31
CA THR A 152 21.33 -16.68 -4.38
C THR A 152 21.97 -16.52 -5.76
N ALA A 153 21.35 -17.09 -6.78
CA ALA A 153 21.75 -16.90 -8.17
C ALA A 153 21.47 -15.47 -8.64
N SER A 154 22.52 -14.64 -8.78
CA SER A 154 22.44 -13.23 -9.13
C SER A 154 21.79 -12.92 -10.49
N SER A 155 21.78 -13.85 -11.45
CA SER A 155 21.22 -13.65 -12.80
C SER A 155 19.70 -13.41 -12.80
N TYR A 156 18.95 -14.14 -12.00
CA TYR A 156 17.49 -14.01 -11.96
C TYR A 156 17.01 -12.67 -11.40
N VAL A 157 17.70 -12.11 -10.43
CA VAL A 157 17.36 -10.80 -9.85
C VAL A 157 17.47 -9.70 -10.90
N ALA A 158 18.52 -9.74 -11.73
CA ALA A 158 18.70 -8.79 -12.82
C ALA A 158 17.57 -8.89 -13.87
N ASP A 159 17.16 -10.11 -14.22
CA ASP A 159 16.08 -10.34 -15.18
C ASP A 159 14.74 -9.85 -14.65
N LEU A 160 14.40 -10.12 -13.39
CA LEU A 160 13.17 -9.62 -12.76
C LEU A 160 13.13 -8.09 -12.67
N LYS A 161 14.26 -7.44 -12.32
CA LYS A 161 14.37 -5.97 -12.36
C LYS A 161 14.17 -5.45 -13.79
N LYS A 162 14.79 -6.09 -14.79
CA LYS A 162 14.64 -5.72 -16.20
C LYS A 162 13.19 -5.85 -16.69
N GLU A 163 12.52 -6.96 -16.37
CA GLU A 163 11.11 -7.17 -16.72
C GLU A 163 10.20 -6.13 -16.06
N TYR A 164 10.43 -5.80 -14.79
CA TYR A 164 9.70 -4.74 -14.10
C TYR A 164 9.91 -3.39 -14.77
N PHE A 165 11.13 -3.01 -15.08
CA PHE A 165 11.44 -1.77 -15.79
C PHE A 165 10.80 -1.71 -17.19
N LEU A 166 10.83 -2.81 -17.93
CA LEU A 166 10.15 -2.87 -19.24
C LEU A 166 8.65 -2.66 -19.10
N SER A 167 8.02 -3.24 -18.07
CA SER A 167 6.59 -3.05 -17.83
C SER A 167 6.25 -1.59 -17.48
N LEU A 168 7.04 -0.95 -16.64
CA LEU A 168 6.86 0.47 -16.28
C LEU A 168 7.08 1.38 -17.52
N LYS A 169 8.12 1.12 -18.29
CA LYS A 169 8.42 1.90 -19.52
C LYS A 169 7.32 1.75 -20.57
N SER A 170 6.60 0.64 -20.61
CA SER A 170 5.48 0.44 -21.54
C SER A 170 4.30 1.40 -21.29
N ILE A 171 4.21 2.03 -20.12
CA ILE A 171 3.20 3.05 -19.81
C ILE A 171 3.44 4.34 -20.59
N ILE A 172 4.73 4.68 -20.86
CA ILE A 172 5.15 5.91 -21.52
C ILE A 172 6.08 5.59 -22.72
N PRO A 173 5.54 5.05 -23.81
CA PRO A 173 6.35 4.67 -24.98
C PRO A 173 7.03 5.86 -25.67
N SER A 174 6.49 7.08 -25.50
CA SER A 174 7.08 8.33 -26.01
C SER A 174 8.32 8.81 -25.24
N GLY A 175 8.59 8.21 -24.07
CA GLY A 175 9.63 8.66 -23.16
C GLY A 175 9.30 9.97 -22.45
N LEU A 176 10.29 10.49 -21.71
CA LEU A 176 10.17 11.68 -20.83
C LEU A 176 11.24 12.74 -21.15
N LYS A 177 11.73 12.79 -22.39
CA LYS A 177 12.71 13.81 -22.78
C LYS A 177 12.14 15.21 -22.57
N GLY A 178 12.89 16.05 -21.82
CA GLY A 178 12.48 17.42 -21.49
C GLY A 178 11.60 17.52 -20.23
N TRP A 179 11.32 16.39 -19.56
CA TRP A 179 10.64 16.39 -18.27
C TRP A 179 11.64 16.48 -17.13
N LYS A 180 11.32 17.29 -16.15
CA LYS A 180 12.04 17.40 -14.88
C LYS A 180 11.09 16.92 -13.77
N ILE A 181 11.52 15.93 -13.00
CA ILE A 181 10.68 15.25 -12.02
C ILE A 181 11.45 15.16 -10.70
N CYS A 182 10.82 15.63 -9.62
CA CYS A 182 11.34 15.44 -8.26
C CYS A 182 10.82 14.12 -7.71
N VAL A 183 11.70 13.33 -7.07
CA VAL A 183 11.33 12.03 -6.51
C VAL A 183 11.86 11.92 -5.09
N ASP A 184 10.96 11.64 -4.14
CA ASP A 184 11.31 11.24 -2.78
C ASP A 184 11.04 9.75 -2.62
N THR A 185 12.09 8.96 -2.43
CA THR A 185 12.01 7.51 -2.29
C THR A 185 11.95 7.04 -0.83
N ALA A 186 11.70 7.96 0.11
CA ALA A 186 11.60 7.67 1.54
C ALA A 186 12.83 6.99 2.16
N ASN A 187 14.01 7.06 1.53
CA ASN A 187 15.16 6.19 1.82
C ASN A 187 14.78 4.70 1.84
N GLY A 188 13.76 4.31 1.11
CA GLY A 188 13.14 2.99 1.09
C GLY A 188 13.54 2.13 -0.11
N ALA A 189 12.75 1.12 -0.38
CA ALA A 189 13.02 0.10 -1.40
C ALA A 189 13.02 0.64 -2.84
N SER A 190 12.43 1.81 -3.07
CA SER A 190 12.35 2.44 -4.40
C SER A 190 13.57 3.27 -4.78
N CYS A 191 14.60 3.38 -3.91
CA CYS A 191 15.79 4.21 -4.14
C CYS A 191 16.47 3.95 -5.49
N GLU A 192 16.57 2.69 -5.91
CA GLU A 192 17.22 2.29 -7.15
C GLU A 192 16.25 2.06 -8.31
N THR A 193 14.93 2.05 -8.06
CA THR A 193 13.97 1.67 -9.10
C THR A 193 13.29 2.87 -9.74
N THR A 194 12.56 3.68 -8.98
CA THR A 194 11.83 4.81 -9.55
C THR A 194 12.73 5.86 -10.19
N PRO A 195 13.82 6.35 -9.54
CA PRO A 195 14.72 7.28 -10.21
C PRO A 195 15.36 6.72 -11.46
N GLU A 196 15.72 5.43 -11.46
CA GLU A 196 16.37 4.78 -12.60
C GLU A 196 15.42 4.64 -13.80
N VAL A 197 14.18 4.17 -13.60
CA VAL A 197 13.22 4.03 -14.70
C VAL A 197 12.87 5.39 -15.32
N LEU A 198 12.75 6.45 -14.52
CA LEU A 198 12.50 7.81 -15.02
C LEU A 198 13.67 8.34 -15.86
N LYS A 199 14.93 8.10 -15.40
CA LYS A 199 16.14 8.44 -16.19
C LYS A 199 16.20 7.65 -17.48
N GLN A 200 15.90 6.35 -17.46
CA GLN A 200 15.86 5.52 -18.68
C GLN A 200 14.77 5.95 -19.66
N LEU A 201 13.70 6.59 -19.19
CA LEU A 201 12.69 7.24 -20.03
C LEU A 201 13.15 8.60 -20.54
N GLY A 202 14.28 9.15 -20.07
CA GLY A 202 14.86 10.41 -20.54
C GLY A 202 14.54 11.64 -19.69
N ALA A 203 13.96 11.47 -18.48
CA ALA A 203 13.68 12.58 -17.58
C ALA A 203 14.95 13.09 -16.88
N GLU A 204 15.00 14.38 -16.59
CA GLU A 204 15.86 14.97 -15.56
C GLU A 204 15.26 14.66 -14.20
N VAL A 205 15.97 13.89 -13.37
CA VAL A 205 15.46 13.42 -12.07
C VAL A 205 16.21 14.08 -10.91
N ILE A 206 15.45 14.74 -10.05
CA ILE A 206 15.94 15.31 -8.79
C ILE A 206 15.50 14.35 -7.66
N ALA A 207 16.43 13.52 -7.21
CA ALA A 207 16.14 12.50 -6.21
C ALA A 207 16.41 13.02 -4.79
N ARG A 208 15.49 12.75 -3.88
CA ARG A 208 15.55 12.98 -2.45
C ARG A 208 15.23 11.68 -1.71
N GLY A 209 15.58 11.59 -0.42
CA GLY A 209 15.33 10.38 0.35
C GLY A 209 15.92 9.15 -0.33
N ASN A 210 17.10 9.27 -0.94
CA ASN A 210 17.73 8.29 -1.84
C ASN A 210 19.11 7.83 -1.37
N THR A 211 19.41 8.01 -0.10
CA THR A 211 20.68 7.59 0.54
C THR A 211 20.36 6.81 1.81
N PRO A 212 19.85 5.57 1.67
CA PRO A 212 19.43 4.77 2.81
C PRO A 212 20.60 4.40 3.71
N THR A 213 20.43 4.60 5.02
CA THR A 213 21.41 4.17 6.05
C THR A 213 20.91 2.98 6.86
N GLY A 214 19.69 2.50 6.57
CA GLY A 214 18.99 1.49 7.36
C GLY A 214 18.22 2.04 8.56
N LEU A 215 18.51 3.28 8.98
CA LEU A 215 17.90 3.94 10.14
C LEU A 215 17.07 5.18 9.76
N ASN A 216 17.12 5.59 8.50
CA ASN A 216 16.49 6.83 8.02
C ASN A 216 15.30 6.60 7.06
N ILE A 217 14.83 5.36 6.90
CA ILE A 217 13.63 5.06 6.11
C ILE A 217 12.40 5.77 6.71
N ASN A 218 11.62 6.46 5.87
CA ASN A 218 10.45 7.27 6.26
C ASN A 218 10.73 8.41 7.27
N LEU A 219 11.98 8.69 7.59
CA LEU A 219 12.31 9.74 8.54
C LEU A 219 12.25 11.11 7.86
N ASP A 220 11.23 11.90 8.17
CA ASP A 220 10.96 13.21 7.59
C ASP A 220 10.99 13.24 6.06
N CYS A 221 10.56 12.16 5.40
CA CYS A 221 10.57 12.02 3.95
C CYS A 221 9.46 11.05 3.48
N GLY A 222 9.28 10.97 2.16
CA GLY A 222 8.34 10.07 1.51
C GLY A 222 6.88 10.51 1.61
N SER A 223 5.96 9.56 1.36
CA SER A 223 4.52 9.81 1.23
C SER A 223 3.86 10.34 2.50
N GLU A 224 4.37 9.97 3.67
CA GLU A 224 3.87 10.48 4.95
C GLU A 224 4.38 11.89 5.27
N TYR A 225 5.46 12.34 4.62
CA TYR A 225 6.07 13.64 4.82
C TYR A 225 6.49 14.32 3.50
N PRO A 226 5.55 14.62 2.59
CA PRO A 226 5.87 15.07 1.22
C PRO A 226 6.36 16.53 1.13
N LYS A 227 6.39 17.28 2.22
CA LYS A 227 6.74 18.72 2.24
C LYS A 227 8.07 19.06 1.57
N HIS A 228 9.02 18.13 1.62
CA HIS A 228 10.34 18.36 1.01
C HIS A 228 10.28 18.24 -0.50
N VAL A 229 9.65 17.19 -1.04
CA VAL A 229 9.50 17.04 -2.50
C VAL A 229 8.64 18.16 -3.09
N MET A 230 7.62 18.63 -2.35
CA MET A 230 6.80 19.80 -2.73
C MET A 230 7.65 21.06 -2.93
N ARG A 231 8.57 21.34 -1.99
CA ARG A 231 9.52 22.46 -2.10
C ARG A 231 10.49 22.29 -3.27
N ASP A 232 11.00 21.07 -3.46
CA ASP A 232 11.94 20.76 -4.54
C ASP A 232 11.29 20.95 -5.91
N VAL A 233 10.01 20.61 -6.08
CA VAL A 233 9.25 20.84 -7.33
C VAL A 233 9.25 22.33 -7.68
N VAL A 234 8.86 23.18 -6.74
CA VAL A 234 8.81 24.62 -6.97
C VAL A 234 10.20 25.21 -7.20
N ALA A 235 11.18 24.83 -6.38
CA ALA A 235 12.55 25.37 -6.47
C ALA A 235 13.25 25.00 -7.79
N ASN A 236 12.94 23.84 -8.34
CA ASN A 236 13.55 23.37 -9.58
C ASN A 236 12.66 23.53 -10.81
N GLN A 237 11.49 24.14 -10.67
CA GLN A 237 10.50 24.29 -11.75
C GLN A 237 10.19 22.93 -12.43
N ALA A 238 10.03 21.87 -11.61
CA ALA A 238 9.72 20.54 -12.08
C ALA A 238 8.23 20.44 -12.49
N GLN A 239 7.91 19.55 -13.41
CA GLN A 239 6.54 19.32 -13.85
C GLN A 239 5.69 18.63 -12.77
N LEU A 240 6.32 17.81 -11.93
CA LEU A 240 5.66 17.16 -10.80
C LEU A 240 6.68 16.60 -9.80
N GLY A 241 6.18 16.27 -8.61
CA GLY A 241 6.87 15.50 -7.59
C GLY A 241 6.19 14.15 -7.33
N ILE A 242 6.99 13.15 -6.98
CA ILE A 242 6.57 11.81 -6.61
C ILE A 242 7.15 11.52 -5.22
N ALA A 243 6.32 11.12 -4.25
CA ALA A 243 6.77 10.66 -2.93
C ALA A 243 6.26 9.24 -2.68
N HIS A 244 7.19 8.30 -2.48
CA HIS A 244 6.90 6.91 -2.12
C HIS A 244 6.86 6.69 -0.62
N ASP A 245 6.27 5.59 -0.18
CA ASP A 245 6.51 5.04 1.15
C ASP A 245 7.70 4.06 1.15
N GLY A 246 8.02 3.50 2.32
CA GLY A 246 9.25 2.72 2.50
C GLY A 246 9.39 1.48 1.62
N ASP A 247 8.30 0.84 1.21
CA ASP A 247 8.34 -0.34 0.34
C ASP A 247 7.78 -0.09 -1.07
N GLY A 248 7.45 1.18 -1.38
CA GLY A 248 7.16 1.65 -2.72
C GLY A 248 5.83 1.17 -3.31
N ASP A 249 4.93 0.62 -2.50
CA ASP A 249 3.60 0.20 -2.93
C ASP A 249 2.61 1.38 -3.00
N ARG A 250 3.02 2.57 -2.51
CA ARG A 250 2.25 3.82 -2.53
C ARG A 250 2.98 4.94 -3.24
N CYS A 251 2.21 5.92 -3.71
CA CYS A 251 2.72 7.24 -4.03
C CYS A 251 1.73 8.35 -3.70
N ILE A 252 2.28 9.48 -3.29
CA ILE A 252 1.63 10.79 -3.26
C ILE A 252 2.28 11.62 -4.36
N LEU A 253 1.49 12.39 -5.07
CA LEU A 253 2.01 13.30 -6.09
C LEU A 253 1.98 14.75 -5.60
N CYS A 254 2.75 15.57 -6.27
CA CYS A 254 2.78 17.01 -6.06
C CYS A 254 2.77 17.69 -7.44
N ASP A 255 1.90 18.67 -7.63
CA ASP A 255 1.83 19.40 -8.87
C ASP A 255 2.96 20.44 -9.00
N GLU A 256 3.05 21.07 -10.15
CA GLU A 256 4.09 22.07 -10.48
C GLU A 256 4.06 23.32 -9.58
N ASN A 257 2.99 23.54 -8.80
CA ASN A 257 2.86 24.63 -7.85
C ASN A 257 3.29 24.22 -6.44
N GLY A 258 3.65 22.94 -6.24
CA GLY A 258 3.99 22.38 -4.93
C GLY A 258 2.78 21.93 -4.13
N GLU A 259 1.62 21.76 -4.74
CA GLU A 259 0.42 21.31 -4.05
C GLU A 259 0.30 19.78 -4.10
N GLN A 260 0.06 19.18 -2.94
CA GLN A 260 -0.06 17.72 -2.80
C GLN A 260 -1.34 17.18 -3.44
N LEU A 261 -1.24 16.02 -4.11
CA LEU A 261 -2.35 15.19 -4.54
C LEU A 261 -2.29 13.85 -3.80
N ASN A 262 -3.40 13.47 -3.18
CA ASN A 262 -3.54 12.18 -2.50
C ASN A 262 -4.00 11.07 -3.46
N GLY A 263 -4.14 9.84 -2.94
CA GLY A 263 -4.56 8.69 -3.75
C GLY A 263 -5.95 8.84 -4.38
N ASP A 264 -6.89 9.54 -3.73
CA ASP A 264 -8.23 9.76 -4.30
C ASP A 264 -8.18 10.68 -5.53
N GLU A 265 -7.36 11.75 -5.49
CA GLU A 265 -7.15 12.63 -6.64
C GLU A 265 -6.44 11.90 -7.79
N ILE A 266 -5.47 11.02 -7.47
CA ILE A 266 -4.82 10.14 -8.46
C ILE A 266 -5.85 9.21 -9.10
N LEU A 267 -6.69 8.55 -8.29
CA LEU A 267 -7.76 7.67 -8.76
C LEU A 267 -8.78 8.42 -9.62
N ALA A 268 -9.15 9.64 -9.24
CA ALA A 268 -10.07 10.47 -10.03
C ALA A 268 -9.49 10.82 -11.40
N ILE A 269 -8.22 11.25 -11.47
CA ILE A 269 -7.53 11.54 -12.73
C ILE A 269 -7.49 10.29 -13.62
N LEU A 270 -7.06 9.16 -13.09
CA LEU A 270 -6.93 7.91 -13.85
C LEU A 270 -8.31 7.37 -14.27
N GLY A 271 -9.28 7.37 -13.35
CA GLY A 271 -10.61 6.83 -13.60
C GLY A 271 -11.39 7.64 -14.64
N THR A 272 -11.37 8.97 -14.55
CA THR A 272 -12.03 9.84 -15.53
C THR A 272 -11.38 9.76 -16.90
N ASP A 273 -10.06 9.62 -16.96
CA ASP A 273 -9.33 9.40 -18.19
C ASP A 273 -9.68 8.06 -18.85
N LEU A 274 -9.64 6.96 -18.09
CA LEU A 274 -10.01 5.64 -18.58
C LEU A 274 -11.49 5.60 -19.05
N LEU A 275 -12.40 6.27 -18.35
CA LEU A 275 -13.80 6.40 -18.76
C LEU A 275 -13.93 7.15 -20.09
N SER A 276 -13.22 8.26 -20.25
CA SER A 276 -13.25 9.07 -21.48
C SER A 276 -12.78 8.30 -22.72
N ARG A 277 -11.91 7.30 -22.51
CA ARG A 277 -11.39 6.40 -23.56
C ARG A 277 -12.16 5.09 -23.70
N GLY A 278 -13.16 4.86 -22.87
CA GLY A 278 -13.89 3.57 -22.82
C GLY A 278 -13.05 2.39 -22.31
N GLU A 279 -12.00 2.66 -21.56
CA GLU A 279 -11.03 1.66 -21.08
C GLU A 279 -11.17 1.32 -19.59
N LEU A 280 -12.03 2.01 -18.82
CA LEU A 280 -12.37 1.58 -17.48
C LEU A 280 -13.33 0.38 -17.58
N LEU A 281 -12.80 -0.80 -17.27
CA LEU A 281 -13.58 -2.04 -17.33
C LEU A 281 -14.76 -1.97 -16.35
N SER A 282 -15.90 -2.51 -16.76
CA SER A 282 -17.18 -2.44 -16.02
C SER A 282 -17.63 -0.99 -15.70
N LYS A 283 -16.96 0.04 -16.22
CA LYS A 283 -17.13 1.46 -15.86
C LYS A 283 -17.07 1.70 -14.35
N THR A 284 -16.38 0.84 -13.61
CA THR A 284 -16.37 0.83 -12.16
C THR A 284 -14.94 1.01 -11.63
N LEU A 285 -14.78 1.94 -10.70
CA LEU A 285 -13.58 2.15 -9.90
C LEU A 285 -13.80 1.56 -8.50
N ILE A 286 -12.79 0.88 -7.95
CA ILE A 286 -12.86 0.34 -6.60
C ILE A 286 -12.07 1.24 -5.65
N ALA A 287 -12.73 1.70 -4.57
CA ALA A 287 -12.10 2.51 -3.53
C ALA A 287 -12.49 2.01 -2.14
N THR A 288 -11.91 2.58 -1.08
CA THR A 288 -12.28 2.20 0.29
C THR A 288 -13.30 3.17 0.87
N VAL A 289 -13.91 2.78 2.00
CA VAL A 289 -14.83 3.66 2.76
C VAL A 289 -14.14 4.93 3.28
N HIS A 290 -12.81 5.00 3.27
CA HIS A 290 -12.04 6.17 3.63
C HIS A 290 -11.89 7.19 2.50
N SER A 291 -12.14 6.79 1.26
CA SER A 291 -11.99 7.68 0.11
C SER A 291 -12.94 8.87 0.19
N ASN A 292 -12.47 10.01 -0.31
CA ASN A 292 -13.25 11.24 -0.32
C ASN A 292 -14.47 11.12 -1.23
N LEU A 293 -15.60 11.72 -0.82
CA LEU A 293 -16.86 11.68 -1.60
C LEU A 293 -16.72 12.37 -2.96
N GLY A 294 -15.79 13.30 -3.10
CA GLY A 294 -15.46 13.93 -4.38
C GLY A 294 -15.04 12.94 -5.45
N LEU A 295 -14.42 11.80 -5.06
CA LEU A 295 -14.08 10.73 -5.99
C LEU A 295 -15.32 10.12 -6.63
N ASP A 296 -16.35 9.80 -5.82
CA ASP A 296 -17.62 9.24 -6.33
C ASP A 296 -18.28 10.21 -7.31
N GLN A 297 -18.29 11.51 -6.95
CA GLN A 297 -18.88 12.54 -7.79
C GLN A 297 -18.12 12.70 -9.12
N ALA A 298 -16.77 12.69 -9.08
CA ALA A 298 -15.94 12.80 -10.27
C ALA A 298 -16.18 11.63 -11.24
N ILE A 299 -16.18 10.40 -10.71
CA ILE A 299 -16.39 9.19 -11.51
C ILE A 299 -17.81 9.12 -12.06
N LYS A 300 -18.82 9.48 -11.24
CA LYS A 300 -20.23 9.55 -11.67
C LYS A 300 -20.44 10.57 -12.78
N ASN A 301 -19.87 11.75 -12.66
CA ASN A 301 -19.94 12.80 -13.70
C ASN A 301 -19.30 12.36 -15.02
N ALA A 302 -18.28 11.46 -14.95
CA ALA A 302 -17.65 10.88 -16.14
C ALA A 302 -18.38 9.64 -16.69
N GLY A 303 -19.54 9.26 -16.11
CA GLY A 303 -20.36 8.14 -16.58
C GLY A 303 -19.96 6.78 -16.04
N GLY A 304 -19.23 6.72 -14.93
CA GLY A 304 -18.87 5.50 -14.19
C GLY A 304 -19.48 5.45 -12.80
N GLU A 305 -19.04 4.49 -12.01
CA GLU A 305 -19.42 4.32 -10.61
C GLU A 305 -18.22 3.98 -9.73
N VAL A 306 -18.32 4.26 -8.43
CA VAL A 306 -17.36 3.84 -7.41
C VAL A 306 -17.99 2.78 -6.53
N VAL A 307 -17.33 1.63 -6.42
CA VAL A 307 -17.70 0.58 -5.44
C VAL A 307 -16.75 0.69 -4.26
N ARG A 308 -17.33 0.90 -3.07
CA ARG A 308 -16.57 1.05 -1.82
C ARG A 308 -16.41 -0.28 -1.09
N THR A 309 -15.22 -0.49 -0.56
CA THR A 309 -14.85 -1.67 0.24
C THR A 309 -14.44 -1.26 1.65
N PRO A 310 -14.38 -2.19 2.61
CA PRO A 310 -13.62 -1.96 3.84
C PRO A 310 -12.18 -1.56 3.53
N VAL A 311 -11.52 -0.91 4.50
CA VAL A 311 -10.10 -0.50 4.39
C VAL A 311 -9.20 -1.73 4.28
N GLY A 312 -8.21 -1.64 3.41
CA GLY A 312 -7.21 -2.66 3.16
C GLY A 312 -7.18 -3.10 1.69
N ASP A 313 -5.99 -3.11 1.12
CA ASP A 313 -5.71 -3.44 -0.28
C ASP A 313 -6.23 -4.82 -0.71
N ARG A 314 -6.32 -5.80 0.21
CA ARG A 314 -6.97 -7.09 -0.02
C ARG A 314 -8.42 -6.90 -0.46
N HIS A 315 -9.19 -6.11 0.29
CA HIS A 315 -10.59 -5.88 -0.03
C HIS A 315 -10.78 -5.17 -1.36
N VAL A 316 -9.88 -4.21 -1.67
CA VAL A 316 -9.85 -3.54 -2.97
C VAL A 316 -9.57 -4.55 -4.08
N SER A 317 -8.52 -5.36 -3.97
CA SER A 317 -8.11 -6.35 -4.97
C SER A 317 -9.18 -7.43 -5.20
N GLU A 318 -9.82 -7.93 -4.12
CA GLU A 318 -10.93 -8.89 -4.21
C GLU A 318 -12.16 -8.30 -4.90
N ALA A 319 -12.52 -7.05 -4.57
CA ALA A 319 -13.63 -6.35 -5.22
C ALA A 319 -13.34 -6.08 -6.69
N MET A 320 -12.12 -5.65 -7.04
CA MET A 320 -11.70 -5.48 -8.44
C MET A 320 -11.89 -6.77 -9.24
N LYS A 321 -11.46 -7.91 -8.68
CA LYS A 321 -11.65 -9.22 -9.34
C LYS A 321 -13.13 -9.57 -9.50
N ARG A 322 -13.94 -9.37 -8.45
CA ARG A 322 -15.37 -9.70 -8.44
C ARG A 322 -16.17 -8.86 -9.44
N VAL A 323 -15.86 -7.58 -9.54
CA VAL A 323 -16.55 -6.61 -10.42
C VAL A 323 -15.97 -6.61 -11.83
N GLY A 324 -14.74 -7.10 -12.01
CA GLY A 324 -14.00 -7.04 -13.27
C GLY A 324 -13.41 -5.64 -13.54
N SER A 325 -13.10 -4.86 -12.50
CA SER A 325 -12.47 -3.54 -12.63
C SER A 325 -10.95 -3.66 -12.83
N ASN A 326 -10.39 -2.72 -13.59
CA ASN A 326 -8.95 -2.60 -13.84
C ASN A 326 -8.30 -1.38 -13.15
N LEU A 327 -9.04 -0.70 -12.27
CA LEU A 327 -8.52 0.41 -11.45
C LEU A 327 -9.14 0.37 -10.07
N GLY A 328 -8.31 0.42 -9.05
CA GLY A 328 -8.74 0.56 -7.67
C GLY A 328 -7.61 1.04 -6.77
N GLY A 329 -7.94 1.45 -5.55
CA GLY A 329 -6.93 1.90 -4.61
C GLY A 329 -7.49 2.56 -3.36
N GLU A 330 -6.60 3.26 -2.67
CA GLU A 330 -6.86 3.91 -1.39
C GLU A 330 -6.35 5.36 -1.41
N SER A 331 -6.95 6.20 -0.57
CA SER A 331 -6.52 7.60 -0.38
C SER A 331 -5.05 7.74 0.05
N SER A 332 -4.49 6.69 0.63
CA SER A 332 -3.06 6.60 1.01
C SER A 332 -2.09 6.56 -0.18
N GLY A 333 -2.59 6.48 -1.42
CA GLY A 333 -1.77 6.36 -2.62
C GLY A 333 -1.43 4.93 -3.04
N HIS A 334 -2.03 3.92 -2.39
CA HIS A 334 -1.94 2.52 -2.81
C HIS A 334 -2.87 2.30 -4.01
N ILE A 335 -2.33 2.43 -5.23
CA ILE A 335 -3.09 2.37 -6.48
C ILE A 335 -2.77 1.08 -7.22
N ILE A 336 -3.80 0.31 -7.55
CA ILE A 336 -3.70 -0.98 -8.23
C ILE A 336 -4.11 -0.82 -9.69
N THR A 337 -3.18 -1.12 -10.58
CA THR A 337 -3.36 -1.19 -12.04
C THR A 337 -2.92 -2.59 -12.51
N PRO A 338 -3.78 -3.60 -12.53
CA PRO A 338 -3.41 -5.02 -12.65
C PRO A 338 -2.61 -5.39 -13.90
N ARG A 339 -2.68 -4.57 -14.96
CA ARG A 339 -1.87 -4.76 -16.18
C ARG A 339 -0.36 -4.65 -15.88
N ILE A 340 0.02 -3.81 -14.92
CA ILE A 340 1.42 -3.55 -14.57
C ILE A 340 1.83 -4.29 -13.32
N SER A 341 1.03 -4.19 -12.25
CA SER A 341 1.32 -4.82 -10.98
C SER A 341 0.05 -5.41 -10.36
N PRO A 342 0.10 -6.62 -9.78
CA PRO A 342 -1.06 -7.23 -9.12
C PRO A 342 -1.40 -6.61 -7.76
N THR A 343 -0.55 -5.73 -7.25
CA THR A 343 -0.72 -4.96 -6.00
C THR A 343 -0.52 -3.47 -6.27
N GLY A 344 -0.63 -2.63 -5.25
CA GLY A 344 -0.27 -1.22 -5.36
C GLY A 344 1.16 -1.03 -5.85
N ASP A 345 1.35 -0.03 -6.71
CA ASP A 345 2.63 0.27 -7.33
C ASP A 345 2.75 1.78 -7.52
N GLY A 346 3.51 2.41 -6.64
CA GLY A 346 3.66 3.87 -6.66
C GLY A 346 4.34 4.39 -7.93
N ALA A 347 5.31 3.67 -8.48
CA ALA A 347 5.96 4.05 -9.75
C ALA A 347 4.99 3.93 -10.93
N SER A 348 4.23 2.84 -11.00
CA SER A 348 3.19 2.64 -12.02
C SER A 348 2.12 3.73 -11.95
N ALA A 349 1.61 4.04 -10.75
CA ALA A 349 0.58 5.07 -10.57
C ALA A 349 1.07 6.44 -11.04
N ALA A 350 2.29 6.84 -10.67
CA ALA A 350 2.90 8.09 -11.10
C ALA A 350 3.06 8.14 -12.64
N LEU A 351 3.59 7.07 -13.23
CA LEU A 351 3.76 6.99 -14.69
C LEU A 351 2.42 7.04 -15.45
N HIS A 352 1.37 6.40 -14.92
CA HIS A 352 0.04 6.51 -15.52
C HIS A 352 -0.49 7.95 -15.49
N VAL A 353 -0.32 8.69 -14.38
CA VAL A 353 -0.69 10.12 -14.33
C VAL A 353 0.13 10.94 -15.32
N ILE A 354 1.44 10.72 -15.39
CA ILE A 354 2.31 11.40 -16.39
C ILE A 354 1.83 11.08 -17.82
N SER A 355 1.41 9.84 -18.11
CA SER A 355 0.84 9.47 -19.40
C SER A 355 -0.44 10.27 -19.72
N VAL A 356 -1.30 10.51 -18.71
CA VAL A 356 -2.47 11.40 -18.87
C VAL A 356 -2.04 12.83 -19.18
N MET A 357 -1.04 13.37 -18.43
CA MET A 357 -0.49 14.72 -18.69
C MET A 357 0.04 14.86 -20.13
N GLN A 358 0.83 13.88 -20.59
CA GLN A 358 1.38 13.91 -21.97
C GLN A 358 0.29 13.89 -23.03
N ARG A 359 -0.69 13.00 -22.86
CA ARG A 359 -1.75 12.80 -23.85
C ARG A 359 -2.70 13.99 -23.93
N THR A 360 -2.99 14.62 -22.80
CA THR A 360 -3.92 15.77 -22.72
C THR A 360 -3.23 17.11 -22.93
N GLY A 361 -1.90 17.18 -22.78
CA GLY A 361 -1.15 18.44 -22.75
C GLY A 361 -1.41 19.29 -21.52
N LYS A 362 -2.14 18.78 -20.52
CA LYS A 362 -2.51 19.49 -19.28
C LYS A 362 -1.46 19.33 -18.21
N LYS A 363 -1.28 20.37 -17.40
CA LYS A 363 -0.51 20.33 -16.17
C LYS A 363 -1.23 19.52 -15.10
N LEU A 364 -0.50 19.05 -14.09
CA LEU A 364 -1.10 18.27 -13.00
C LEU A 364 -2.10 19.10 -12.18
N SER A 365 -1.81 20.39 -11.96
CA SER A 365 -2.73 21.34 -11.29
C SER A 365 -4.06 21.57 -12.07
N GLU A 366 -4.08 21.29 -13.36
CA GLU A 366 -5.30 21.34 -14.16
C GLU A 366 -6.05 20.01 -14.13
N LEU A 367 -5.32 18.88 -14.15
CA LEU A 367 -5.91 17.54 -14.10
C LEU A 367 -6.61 17.28 -12.77
N ARG A 368 -6.05 17.72 -11.63
CA ARG A 368 -6.66 17.53 -10.31
C ARG A 368 -8.06 18.14 -10.18
N LYS A 369 -8.40 19.15 -11.01
CA LYS A 369 -9.72 19.80 -11.01
C LYS A 369 -10.87 18.91 -11.46
N VAL A 370 -10.60 17.69 -11.92
CA VAL A 370 -11.64 16.68 -12.19
C VAL A 370 -12.36 16.25 -10.92
N MET A 371 -11.76 16.47 -9.75
CA MET A 371 -12.29 16.14 -8.45
C MET A 371 -12.28 17.37 -7.53
N GLU A 372 -13.39 17.63 -6.86
CA GLU A 372 -13.47 18.59 -5.76
C GLU A 372 -13.41 17.83 -4.44
N LEU A 373 -12.46 18.19 -3.58
CA LEU A 373 -12.31 17.58 -2.27
C LEU A 373 -13.41 18.07 -1.31
N TYR A 374 -14.18 17.14 -0.82
CA TYR A 374 -15.10 17.43 0.28
C TYR A 374 -14.31 17.62 1.58
N PRO A 375 -14.51 18.75 2.28
CA PRO A 375 -13.92 18.97 3.60
C PRO A 375 -14.26 17.83 4.56
N GLN A 376 -13.29 17.47 5.41
CA GLN A 376 -13.48 16.42 6.39
C GLN A 376 -13.05 16.87 7.79
N ALA A 377 -13.82 16.47 8.78
CA ALA A 377 -13.48 16.57 10.19
C ALA A 377 -13.22 15.16 10.76
N TYR A 378 -12.18 15.03 11.56
CA TYR A 378 -11.76 13.74 12.11
C TYR A 378 -11.35 13.88 13.58
N ILE A 379 -11.69 12.87 14.38
CA ILE A 379 -11.22 12.73 15.75
C ILE A 379 -10.97 11.26 16.09
N ALA A 380 -9.97 11.03 16.92
CA ALA A 380 -9.74 9.75 17.58
C ALA A 380 -9.60 9.99 19.09
N PHE A 381 -10.35 9.27 19.91
CA PHE A 381 -10.23 9.37 21.36
C PHE A 381 -10.20 7.97 22.01
N SER A 382 -9.53 7.91 23.17
CA SER A 382 -9.36 6.66 23.92
C SER A 382 -10.68 6.20 24.52
N VAL A 383 -10.89 4.88 24.52
CA VAL A 383 -12.06 4.22 25.13
C VAL A 383 -11.59 3.17 26.12
N LYS A 384 -12.41 2.90 27.15
CA LYS A 384 -12.11 1.88 28.16
C LYS A 384 -12.28 0.46 27.61
N GLU A 385 -13.27 0.29 26.73
CA GLU A 385 -13.57 -0.98 26.06
C GLU A 385 -14.09 -0.75 24.65
N LYS A 386 -13.97 -1.73 23.78
CA LYS A 386 -14.51 -1.71 22.43
C LYS A 386 -15.87 -2.42 22.40
N LYS A 387 -16.94 -1.74 22.86
CA LYS A 387 -18.30 -2.23 22.69
C LYS A 387 -18.65 -2.31 21.21
N PRO A 388 -19.38 -3.32 20.75
CA PRO A 388 -19.87 -3.34 19.38
C PRO A 388 -20.55 -2.02 19.02
N ILE A 389 -20.18 -1.40 17.89
CA ILE A 389 -20.71 -0.08 17.50
C ILE A 389 -22.24 -0.11 17.39
N GLN A 390 -22.80 -1.26 16.99
CA GLN A 390 -24.23 -1.50 16.88
C GLN A 390 -24.97 -1.44 18.25
N GLU A 391 -24.28 -1.61 19.36
CA GLU A 391 -24.81 -1.55 20.72
C GLU A 391 -24.75 -0.13 21.33
N LEU A 392 -24.03 0.81 20.65
CA LEU A 392 -23.91 2.21 21.07
C LEU A 392 -25.16 2.99 20.65
N ARG A 393 -26.20 2.97 21.46
CA ARG A 393 -27.55 3.43 21.09
C ARG A 393 -27.61 4.92 20.76
N TYR A 394 -27.01 5.77 21.60
CA TYR A 394 -26.98 7.23 21.35
C TYR A 394 -26.19 7.56 20.09
N LEU A 395 -25.07 6.88 19.89
CA LEU A 395 -24.22 7.05 18.71
C LEU A 395 -24.92 6.58 17.44
N GLN A 396 -25.57 5.40 17.45
CA GLN A 396 -26.31 4.88 16.29
C GLN A 396 -27.45 5.81 15.88
N GLN A 397 -28.25 6.29 16.86
CA GLN A 397 -29.29 7.28 16.58
C GLN A 397 -28.70 8.55 15.95
N LYS A 398 -27.59 9.06 16.51
CA LYS A 398 -26.97 10.29 16.02
C LYS A 398 -26.33 10.10 14.63
N ILE A 399 -25.76 8.93 14.32
CA ILE A 399 -25.28 8.60 12.97
C ILE A 399 -26.45 8.74 11.97
N ALA A 400 -27.59 8.11 12.24
CA ALA A 400 -28.74 8.17 11.34
C ALA A 400 -29.26 9.62 11.14
N GLU A 401 -29.31 10.41 12.22
CA GLU A 401 -29.71 11.83 12.15
C GLU A 401 -28.74 12.66 11.30
N VAL A 402 -27.44 12.47 11.50
CA VAL A 402 -26.39 13.19 10.75
C VAL A 402 -26.41 12.76 9.28
N GLU A 403 -26.48 11.48 8.97
CA GLU A 403 -26.56 10.98 7.59
C GLU A 403 -27.79 11.52 6.85
N ALA A 404 -28.94 11.56 7.54
CA ALA A 404 -30.17 12.16 7.00
C ALA A 404 -29.98 13.66 6.72
N SER A 405 -29.31 14.40 7.62
CA SER A 405 -29.05 15.84 7.45
C SER A 405 -28.09 16.13 6.31
N LEU A 406 -27.13 15.25 6.06
CA LEU A 406 -26.19 15.38 4.95
C LEU A 406 -26.83 15.08 3.59
N ALA A 407 -28.01 14.46 3.55
CA ALA A 407 -28.83 14.22 2.35
C ALA A 407 -28.04 13.63 1.16
N GLY A 408 -27.13 12.69 1.42
CA GLY A 408 -26.25 12.08 0.41
C GLY A 408 -25.08 12.95 -0.07
N LYS A 409 -24.92 14.14 0.53
CA LYS A 409 -23.78 15.05 0.26
C LYS A 409 -22.73 15.02 1.37
N GLY A 410 -22.59 13.88 2.03
CA GLY A 410 -21.60 13.66 3.07
C GLY A 410 -21.51 12.19 3.45
N ILE A 411 -20.49 11.86 4.22
CA ILE A 411 -20.22 10.50 4.72
C ILE A 411 -19.92 10.59 6.21
N VAL A 412 -20.47 9.64 6.97
CA VAL A 412 -20.12 9.40 8.37
C VAL A 412 -19.37 8.08 8.45
N LEU A 413 -18.19 8.08 9.05
CA LEU A 413 -17.42 6.87 9.29
C LEU A 413 -17.09 6.75 10.78
N VAL A 414 -17.51 5.63 11.37
CA VAL A 414 -17.25 5.30 12.78
C VAL A 414 -16.60 3.93 12.84
N ARG A 415 -15.43 3.84 13.50
CA ARG A 415 -14.76 2.57 13.69
C ARG A 415 -13.82 2.59 14.88
N TYR A 416 -13.52 1.43 15.43
CA TYR A 416 -12.41 1.28 16.37
C TYR A 416 -11.08 1.19 15.63
N SER A 417 -10.01 1.65 16.29
CA SER A 417 -8.64 1.33 15.86
C SER A 417 -8.39 -0.17 16.00
N GLY A 418 -7.74 -0.78 15.02
CA GLY A 418 -7.36 -2.20 15.08
C GLY A 418 -6.38 -2.49 16.22
N THR A 419 -5.39 -1.60 16.39
CA THR A 419 -4.25 -1.78 17.31
C THR A 419 -4.39 -1.04 18.63
N GLU A 420 -5.17 0.04 18.70
CA GLU A 420 -5.28 0.91 19.89
C GLU A 420 -6.70 0.84 20.48
N MET A 421 -6.82 1.15 21.76
CA MET A 421 -8.10 1.33 22.47
C MET A 421 -8.67 2.73 22.17
N LYS A 422 -8.99 2.98 20.86
CA LYS A 422 -9.52 4.26 20.39
C LYS A 422 -10.73 4.07 19.48
N LEU A 423 -11.74 4.93 19.66
CA LEU A 423 -12.80 5.14 18.69
C LEU A 423 -12.39 6.25 17.73
N ARG A 424 -12.60 6.04 16.43
CA ARG A 424 -12.29 6.98 15.36
C ARG A 424 -13.60 7.38 14.69
N LEU A 425 -13.83 8.69 14.61
CA LEU A 425 -14.99 9.29 13.97
C LEU A 425 -14.50 10.20 12.85
N MET A 426 -15.12 10.15 11.71
CA MET A 426 -14.86 11.02 10.57
C MET A 426 -16.19 11.45 9.95
N VAL A 427 -16.28 12.70 9.59
CA VAL A 427 -17.39 13.23 8.79
C VAL A 427 -16.82 13.98 7.60
N GLN A 428 -17.31 13.69 6.41
CA GLN A 428 -17.11 14.49 5.20
C GLN A 428 -18.42 15.22 4.89
N ALA A 429 -18.33 16.49 4.50
CA ALA A 429 -19.50 17.29 4.09
C ALA A 429 -19.09 18.32 3.04
N HIS A 430 -20.10 18.98 2.44
CA HIS A 430 -19.88 19.99 1.40
C HIS A 430 -19.14 21.25 1.89
N ASP A 431 -19.11 21.49 3.20
CA ASP A 431 -18.30 22.52 3.85
C ASP A 431 -17.76 22.07 5.21
N LEU A 432 -16.68 22.71 5.64
CA LEU A 432 -15.96 22.34 6.87
C LEU A 432 -16.82 22.55 8.13
N LYS A 433 -17.62 23.61 8.18
CA LYS A 433 -18.48 23.93 9.33
C LYS A 433 -19.53 22.84 9.57
N THR A 434 -20.12 22.34 8.49
CA THR A 434 -21.08 21.21 8.54
C THR A 434 -20.38 19.93 8.99
N ALA A 435 -19.16 19.64 8.48
CA ALA A 435 -18.38 18.47 8.90
C ALA A 435 -18.04 18.51 10.39
N GLU A 436 -17.52 19.64 10.88
CA GLU A 436 -17.15 19.85 12.29
C GLU A 436 -18.35 19.83 13.23
N GLY A 437 -19.46 20.48 12.84
CA GLY A 437 -20.69 20.49 13.62
C GLY A 437 -21.29 19.08 13.76
N SER A 438 -21.31 18.32 12.67
CA SER A 438 -21.77 16.93 12.67
C SER A 438 -20.84 16.02 13.50
N LEU A 439 -19.53 16.19 13.36
CA LEU A 439 -18.56 15.44 14.16
C LEU A 439 -18.73 15.69 15.65
N SER A 440 -18.94 16.94 16.06
CA SER A 440 -19.14 17.31 17.46
C SER A 440 -20.35 16.60 18.05
N GLN A 441 -21.47 16.52 17.32
CA GLN A 441 -22.67 15.80 17.74
C GLN A 441 -22.42 14.29 17.91
N LEU A 442 -21.66 13.68 17.00
CA LEU A 442 -21.28 12.25 17.09
C LEU A 442 -20.38 11.98 18.29
N VAL A 443 -19.44 12.87 18.59
CA VAL A 443 -18.55 12.77 19.76
C VAL A 443 -19.34 12.81 21.06
N GLU A 444 -20.29 13.73 21.19
CA GLU A 444 -21.17 13.83 22.36
C GLU A 444 -22.01 12.57 22.57
N ALA A 445 -22.58 12.03 21.48
CA ALA A 445 -23.35 10.80 21.52
C ALA A 445 -22.48 9.58 21.90
N ALA A 446 -21.28 9.47 21.31
CA ALA A 446 -20.34 8.39 21.63
C ALA A 446 -19.90 8.42 23.10
N LYS A 447 -19.66 9.60 23.68
CA LYS A 447 -19.31 9.75 25.11
C LYS A 447 -20.43 9.31 26.03
N LYS A 448 -21.71 9.47 25.66
CA LYS A 448 -22.86 8.99 26.45
C LYS A 448 -22.93 7.46 26.52
N ASP A 449 -22.49 6.77 25.47
CA ASP A 449 -22.50 5.31 25.42
C ASP A 449 -21.26 4.66 26.06
N LEU A 450 -20.11 5.39 26.10
CA LEU A 450 -18.79 4.84 26.45
C LEU A 450 -18.23 5.34 27.80
N ASN A 451 -18.90 6.32 28.45
CA ASN A 451 -18.61 6.74 29.81
C ASN A 451 -19.53 5.98 30.78
#